data_e66653d46062d4dd33497dbd46a8fbc5
#
_entry.id   e66653d46062d4dd33497dbd46a8fbc5
#
_cell.length_a   1.000
_cell.length_b   1.000
_cell.length_c   1.000
_cell.angle_alpha   90.00
_cell.angle_beta   90.00
_cell.angle_gamma   90.00
#
_symmetry.space_group_name_H-M   'P 1'
#
loop_
_entity.id
_entity.type
_entity.pdbx_description
1 polymer ?
#
loop_
_entity_poly.entity_id
_entity_poly.type
_entity_poly.pdbx_seq_one_letter_code
_entity_poly.pdbx_strand_id
1 'polypeptide(L)'
;MNTGFPPNYNRPVNEASANARAFFSKHFKKLILGAVIIAALLFIWNTCFFVVGEAEQAVVSRFGVITQIIINEHSDFHERYRERLSGEITMSDSVKITKGSGLHFKMPFLDKVEIYPALMFSYSSSGETVNTLDKKQYFITTYAQWVIADPALFSLKLSTSLNAENQLDNLIHPVIVQAINRLKGDDFISNKDALNTALQNGLAQINREMVV
;
A
#
# COMPACT_ATOMS: atom_id res chain seq x y z
N MET A 1 56.12 -39.76 -69.91
CA MET A 1 55.25 -39.87 -68.71
C MET A 1 54.90 -38.44 -68.23
N ASN A 2 53.72 -38.04 -68.55
CA ASN A 2 53.26 -36.64 -68.30
C ASN A 2 52.27 -36.68 -67.13
N THR A 3 52.72 -36.26 -65.95
CA THR A 3 51.85 -36.16 -64.75
C THR A 3 51.33 -34.76 -64.66
N GLY A 4 50.18 -34.53 -65.30
CA GLY A 4 49.42 -33.28 -65.14
C GLY A 4 48.76 -33.18 -63.76
N PHE A 5 49.13 -32.19 -62.99
CA PHE A 5 48.39 -31.81 -61.83
C PHE A 5 47.06 -31.14 -62.23
N PRO A 6 45.96 -31.45 -61.57
CA PRO A 6 44.69 -30.77 -61.87
C PRO A 6 44.75 -29.30 -61.45
N PRO A 7 44.01 -28.40 -62.17
CA PRO A 7 44.01 -26.98 -61.86
C PRO A 7 43.39 -26.73 -60.49
N ASN A 8 44.02 -25.84 -59.77
CA ASN A 8 43.62 -25.34 -58.44
C ASN A 8 42.19 -24.82 -58.47
N TYR A 9 41.26 -25.54 -57.87
CA TYR A 9 39.88 -25.17 -57.74
C TYR A 9 39.73 -24.13 -56.63
N ASN A 10 40.01 -22.88 -56.94
CA ASN A 10 39.72 -21.78 -56.03
C ASN A 10 38.20 -21.62 -55.92
N ARG A 11 37.64 -22.25 -54.89
CA ARG A 11 36.26 -22.03 -54.49
C ARG A 11 36.08 -20.57 -54.01
N PRO A 12 35.16 -19.82 -54.57
CA PRO A 12 34.78 -18.49 -54.01
C PRO A 12 33.95 -18.68 -52.76
N VAL A 13 34.61 -19.09 -51.67
CA VAL A 13 33.88 -19.35 -50.41
C VAL A 13 33.75 -18.08 -49.55
N ASN A 14 34.36 -16.98 -49.95
CA ASN A 14 34.52 -15.84 -49.05
C ASN A 14 33.69 -14.58 -49.40
N GLU A 15 33.09 -14.48 -50.56
CA GLU A 15 32.38 -13.27 -50.95
C GLU A 15 31.00 -13.14 -50.27
N ALA A 16 30.26 -14.23 -50.15
CA ALA A 16 28.96 -14.23 -49.47
C ALA A 16 29.10 -13.95 -47.95
N SER A 17 30.14 -14.47 -47.34
CA SER A 17 30.42 -14.25 -45.89
C SER A 17 31.00 -12.84 -45.62
N ALA A 18 31.77 -12.29 -46.55
CA ALA A 18 32.30 -10.94 -46.44
C ALA A 18 31.18 -9.88 -46.65
N ASN A 19 30.28 -10.09 -47.62
CA ASN A 19 29.13 -9.23 -47.86
C ASN A 19 28.12 -9.29 -46.72
N ALA A 20 27.87 -10.45 -46.13
CA ALA A 20 27.05 -10.60 -44.94
C ALA A 20 27.65 -9.88 -43.74
N ARG A 21 28.94 -9.98 -43.51
CA ARG A 21 29.63 -9.25 -42.44
C ARG A 21 29.65 -7.76 -42.64
N ALA A 22 29.82 -7.27 -43.88
CA ALA A 22 29.78 -5.85 -44.21
C ALA A 22 28.36 -5.27 -44.06
N PHE A 23 27.32 -6.03 -44.44
CA PHE A 23 25.92 -5.65 -44.25
C PHE A 23 25.54 -5.60 -42.76
N PHE A 24 25.97 -6.60 -41.99
CA PHE A 24 25.78 -6.61 -40.54
C PHE A 24 26.52 -5.48 -39.84
N SER A 25 27.76 -5.17 -40.21
CA SER A 25 28.52 -4.10 -39.56
C SER A 25 27.94 -2.71 -39.82
N LYS A 26 27.40 -2.47 -41.02
CA LYS A 26 26.82 -1.17 -41.41
C LYS A 26 25.43 -0.91 -40.76
N HIS A 27 24.64 -1.97 -40.56
CA HIS A 27 23.32 -1.88 -39.94
C HIS A 27 23.31 -2.23 -38.46
N PHE A 28 24.36 -2.85 -37.95
CA PHE A 28 24.47 -3.31 -36.57
C PHE A 28 24.33 -2.14 -35.56
N LYS A 29 24.93 -0.99 -35.81
CA LYS A 29 24.78 0.20 -34.99
C LYS A 29 23.33 0.70 -34.94
N LYS A 30 22.62 0.65 -36.08
CA LYS A 30 21.20 1.06 -36.14
C LYS A 30 20.30 0.04 -35.44
N LEU A 31 20.64 -1.25 -35.54
CA LEU A 31 19.91 -2.34 -34.89
C LEU A 31 20.10 -2.30 -33.37
N ILE A 32 21.31 -2.05 -32.90
CA ILE A 32 21.59 -1.82 -31.46
C ILE A 32 20.83 -0.58 -30.97
N LEU A 33 20.88 0.52 -31.72
CA LEU A 33 20.15 1.74 -31.36
C LEU A 33 18.63 1.48 -31.26
N GLY A 34 18.08 0.72 -32.24
CA GLY A 34 16.68 0.31 -32.20
C GLY A 34 16.35 -0.56 -31.00
N ALA A 35 17.20 -1.55 -30.68
CA ALA A 35 17.04 -2.40 -29.51
C ALA A 35 17.11 -1.61 -28.18
N VAL A 36 18.02 -0.64 -28.08
CA VAL A 36 18.12 0.24 -26.90
C VAL A 36 16.88 1.10 -26.75
N ILE A 37 16.35 1.67 -27.86
CA ILE A 37 15.11 2.45 -27.83
C ILE A 37 13.92 1.60 -27.38
N ILE A 38 13.79 0.39 -27.94
CA ILE A 38 12.72 -0.54 -27.55
C ILE A 38 12.85 -0.91 -26.05
N ALA A 39 14.04 -1.23 -25.60
CA ALA A 39 14.31 -1.55 -24.20
C ALA A 39 13.98 -0.36 -23.28
N ALA A 40 14.34 0.87 -23.69
CA ALA A 40 14.01 2.09 -22.95
C ALA A 40 12.48 2.33 -22.90
N LEU A 41 11.76 2.11 -24.01
CA LEU A 41 10.31 2.23 -24.06
C LEU A 41 9.62 1.19 -23.16
N LEU A 42 10.08 -0.07 -23.17
CA LEU A 42 9.58 -1.11 -22.29
C LEU A 42 9.87 -0.82 -20.82
N PHE A 43 11.02 -0.26 -20.51
CA PHE A 43 11.38 0.17 -19.16
C PHE A 43 10.47 1.30 -18.67
N ILE A 44 10.25 2.32 -19.50
CA ILE A 44 9.33 3.43 -19.19
C ILE A 44 7.91 2.89 -19.00
N TRP A 45 7.44 2.02 -19.91
CA TRP A 45 6.13 1.39 -19.80
C TRP A 45 5.93 0.65 -18.48
N ASN A 46 6.88 -0.17 -18.07
CA ASN A 46 6.84 -0.90 -16.80
C ASN A 46 6.87 0.04 -15.58
N THR A 47 7.56 1.17 -15.67
CA THR A 47 7.70 2.12 -14.57
C THR A 47 6.51 3.07 -14.43
N CYS A 48 5.76 3.31 -15.51
CA CYS A 48 4.61 4.23 -15.54
C CYS A 48 3.32 3.62 -14.98
N PHE A 49 3.23 2.31 -14.86
CA PHE A 49 2.00 1.64 -14.42
C PHE A 49 2.21 0.91 -13.10
N PHE A 50 1.14 0.88 -12.30
CA PHE A 50 1.05 0.04 -11.11
C PHE A 50 -0.34 -0.58 -11.03
N VAL A 51 -0.45 -1.69 -10.34
CA VAL A 51 -1.70 -2.42 -10.18
C VAL A 51 -2.14 -2.34 -8.73
N VAL A 52 -3.40 -2.05 -8.51
CA VAL A 52 -4.06 -2.10 -7.20
C VAL A 52 -4.99 -3.30 -7.20
N GLY A 53 -4.79 -4.21 -6.25
CA GLY A 53 -5.62 -5.39 -6.07
C GLY A 53 -7.02 -5.07 -5.53
N GLU A 54 -7.94 -6.04 -5.60
CA GLU A 54 -9.32 -5.88 -5.12
C GLU A 54 -9.40 -5.65 -3.60
N ALA A 55 -8.44 -6.20 -2.85
CA ALA A 55 -8.35 -6.04 -1.40
C ALA A 55 -7.32 -4.97 -0.99
N GLU A 56 -7.00 -4.05 -1.90
CA GLU A 56 -6.01 -3.00 -1.70
C GLU A 56 -6.59 -1.63 -1.98
N GLN A 57 -5.97 -0.64 -1.41
CA GLN A 57 -6.20 0.78 -1.64
C GLN A 57 -4.86 1.49 -1.76
N ALA A 58 -4.81 2.57 -2.51
CA ALA A 58 -3.55 3.23 -2.77
C ALA A 58 -3.63 4.76 -2.67
N VAL A 59 -2.54 5.35 -2.24
CA VAL A 59 -2.34 6.80 -2.20
C VAL A 59 -1.18 7.14 -3.11
N VAL A 60 -1.41 8.06 -4.03
CA VAL A 60 -0.38 8.59 -4.92
C VAL A 60 -0.05 10.00 -4.48
N SER A 61 1.20 10.21 -4.09
CA SER A 61 1.70 11.51 -3.69
C SER A 61 2.79 12.01 -4.65
N ARG A 62 2.81 13.31 -4.88
CA ARG A 62 3.81 14.01 -5.69
C ARG A 62 4.45 15.10 -4.85
N PHE A 63 5.75 15.00 -4.62
CA PHE A 63 6.50 15.94 -3.77
C PHE A 63 5.86 16.14 -2.37
N GLY A 64 5.27 15.07 -1.81
CA GLY A 64 4.63 15.13 -0.50
C GLY A 64 3.17 15.61 -0.50
N VAL A 65 2.62 15.98 -1.66
CA VAL A 65 1.21 16.37 -1.81
C VAL A 65 0.43 15.21 -2.41
N ILE A 66 -0.69 14.84 -1.79
CA ILE A 66 -1.57 13.78 -2.29
C ILE A 66 -2.28 14.29 -3.55
N THR A 67 -2.13 13.54 -4.65
CA THR A 67 -2.70 13.87 -5.95
C THR A 67 -3.81 12.92 -6.38
N GLN A 68 -3.71 11.65 -5.96
CA GLN A 68 -4.72 10.65 -6.29
C GLN A 68 -4.88 9.67 -5.13
N ILE A 69 -6.12 9.27 -4.89
CA ILE A 69 -6.50 8.25 -3.92
C ILE A 69 -7.32 7.20 -4.63
N ILE A 70 -6.95 5.94 -4.45
CA ILE A 70 -7.65 4.79 -5.01
C ILE A 70 -8.24 4.03 -3.85
N ILE A 71 -9.57 3.94 -3.82
CA ILE A 71 -10.35 3.33 -2.73
C ILE A 71 -11.00 2.06 -3.25
N ASN A 72 -11.09 1.05 -2.39
CA ASN A 72 -11.82 -0.17 -2.70
C ASN A 72 -13.30 0.16 -3.02
N GLU A 73 -13.88 -0.56 -3.99
CA GLU A 73 -15.25 -0.38 -4.46
C GLU A 73 -16.31 -0.59 -3.36
N HIS A 74 -16.01 -1.44 -2.36
CA HIS A 74 -16.89 -1.77 -1.25
C HIS A 74 -16.82 -0.79 -0.06
N SER A 75 -16.00 0.25 -0.12
CA SER A 75 -15.95 1.23 0.96
C SER A 75 -17.05 2.29 0.80
N ASP A 76 -17.96 2.36 1.77
CA ASP A 76 -18.99 3.43 1.89
C ASP A 76 -18.37 4.82 2.13
N PHE A 77 -17.06 4.87 2.07
CA PHE A 77 -16.24 6.03 2.41
C PHE A 77 -16.26 7.15 1.39
N HIS A 78 -16.65 6.87 0.15
CA HIS A 78 -16.51 7.81 -0.96
C HIS A 78 -17.25 9.14 -0.76
N GLU A 79 -18.43 9.12 -0.16
CA GLU A 79 -19.18 10.35 0.07
C GLU A 79 -18.69 11.10 1.32
N ARG A 80 -18.43 10.36 2.40
CA ARG A 80 -17.86 10.93 3.64
C ARG A 80 -16.44 11.46 3.44
N TYR A 81 -15.70 10.86 2.53
CA TYR A 81 -14.34 11.25 2.21
C TYR A 81 -14.29 12.62 1.54
N ARG A 82 -15.22 12.90 0.64
CA ARG A 82 -15.31 14.18 -0.09
C ARG A 82 -15.64 15.36 0.85
N GLU A 83 -16.46 15.15 1.84
CA GLU A 83 -16.80 16.17 2.85
C GLU A 83 -15.65 16.47 3.81
N ARG A 84 -14.90 15.44 4.22
CA ARG A 84 -13.74 15.60 5.14
C ARG A 84 -12.53 16.22 4.48
N LEU A 85 -12.25 15.91 3.21
CA LEU A 85 -11.10 16.41 2.48
C LEU A 85 -11.11 17.94 2.27
N SER A 86 -12.27 18.54 2.33
CA SER A 86 -12.40 19.99 2.15
C SER A 86 -11.92 20.83 3.34
N GLY A 87 -11.62 20.22 4.50
CA GLY A 87 -11.38 20.97 5.73
C GLY A 87 -10.03 20.81 6.41
N GLU A 88 -9.30 19.73 6.26
CA GLU A 88 -8.22 19.40 7.21
C GLU A 88 -6.85 19.00 6.64
N ILE A 89 -6.72 18.77 5.34
CA ILE A 89 -5.49 18.23 4.77
C ILE A 89 -4.95 19.15 3.67
N THR A 90 -3.64 19.37 3.66
CA THR A 90 -2.92 20.03 2.57
C THR A 90 -3.03 19.19 1.29
N MET A 91 -4.13 19.31 0.61
CA MET A 91 -4.40 18.66 -0.66
C MET A 91 -4.34 19.67 -1.79
N SER A 92 -3.88 19.21 -2.95
CA SER A 92 -4.05 19.96 -4.18
C SER A 92 -5.56 20.15 -4.45
N ASP A 93 -5.98 21.31 -4.93
CA ASP A 93 -7.37 21.63 -5.28
C ASP A 93 -8.05 20.62 -6.24
N SER A 94 -7.30 19.63 -6.72
CA SER A 94 -7.74 18.61 -7.67
C SER A 94 -7.29 17.19 -7.29
N VAL A 95 -7.56 16.74 -6.04
CA VAL A 95 -7.32 15.33 -5.69
C VAL A 95 -8.28 14.44 -6.46
N LYS A 96 -7.73 13.54 -7.26
CA LYS A 96 -8.51 12.57 -8.01
C LYS A 96 -8.81 11.35 -7.14
N ILE A 97 -10.09 11.16 -6.81
CA ILE A 97 -10.55 9.95 -6.12
C ILE A 97 -11.03 8.96 -7.19
N THR A 98 -10.44 7.78 -7.21
CA THR A 98 -10.78 6.69 -8.14
C THR A 98 -11.28 5.50 -7.34
N LYS A 99 -12.42 4.92 -7.72
CA LYS A 99 -12.92 3.67 -7.16
C LYS A 99 -12.45 2.49 -7.98
N GLY A 100 -12.17 1.39 -7.30
CA GLY A 100 -11.91 0.09 -7.90
C GLY A 100 -10.45 -0.27 -8.07
N SER A 101 -10.26 -1.57 -8.22
CA SER A 101 -8.96 -2.22 -8.49
C SER A 101 -8.57 -2.09 -9.96
N GLY A 102 -7.34 -2.40 -10.27
CA GLY A 102 -6.86 -2.48 -11.64
C GLY A 102 -5.57 -1.73 -11.92
N LEU A 103 -5.36 -1.43 -13.20
CA LEU A 103 -4.17 -0.78 -13.70
C LEU A 103 -4.32 0.74 -13.61
N HIS A 104 -3.38 1.38 -12.93
CA HIS A 104 -3.34 2.83 -12.76
C HIS A 104 -2.03 3.39 -13.30
N PHE A 105 -2.09 4.65 -13.77
CA PHE A 105 -0.94 5.37 -14.28
C PHE A 105 -0.31 6.24 -13.19
N LYS A 106 1.02 6.22 -13.13
CA LYS A 106 1.82 7.13 -12.29
C LYS A 106 2.91 7.78 -13.13
N MET A 107 3.31 8.99 -12.79
CA MET A 107 4.49 9.61 -13.39
C MET A 107 5.76 9.03 -12.78
N PRO A 108 6.61 8.38 -13.58
CA PRO A 108 7.86 7.84 -13.08
C PRO A 108 8.73 8.96 -12.49
N PHE A 109 9.46 8.65 -11.43
CA PHE A 109 10.36 9.55 -10.68
C PHE A 109 9.67 10.68 -9.88
N LEU A 110 8.43 11.06 -10.20
CA LEU A 110 7.70 12.16 -9.54
C LEU A 110 6.68 11.64 -8.53
N ASP A 111 5.98 10.56 -8.88
CA ASP A 111 4.90 10.02 -8.08
C ASP A 111 5.39 8.88 -7.19
N LYS A 112 5.16 9.01 -5.89
CA LYS A 112 5.30 7.96 -4.89
C LYS A 112 3.94 7.30 -4.70
N VAL A 113 3.87 5.98 -4.85
CA VAL A 113 2.67 5.19 -4.63
C VAL A 113 2.83 4.39 -3.36
N GLU A 114 1.87 4.50 -2.45
CA GLU A 114 1.77 3.70 -1.23
C GLU A 114 0.51 2.86 -1.32
N ILE A 115 0.66 1.55 -1.19
CA ILE A 115 -0.44 0.58 -1.28
C ILE A 115 -0.69 0.06 0.13
N TYR A 116 -1.95 0.08 0.54
CA TYR A 116 -2.42 -0.38 1.84
C TYR A 116 -3.46 -1.47 1.67
N PRO A 117 -3.49 -2.48 2.55
CA PRO A 117 -4.59 -3.43 2.55
C PRO A 117 -5.92 -2.76 2.91
N ALA A 118 -6.96 -3.11 2.16
CA ALA A 118 -8.36 -2.73 2.45
C ALA A 118 -9.09 -3.84 3.20
N LEU A 119 -8.33 -4.64 3.95
CA LEU A 119 -8.81 -5.75 4.75
C LEU A 119 -8.87 -5.38 6.23
N MET A 120 -9.61 -6.19 6.98
CA MET A 120 -9.72 -6.06 8.43
C MET A 120 -8.48 -6.64 9.11
N PHE A 121 -7.87 -5.87 9.98
CA PHE A 121 -6.74 -6.27 10.81
C PHE A 121 -7.23 -6.67 12.20
N SER A 122 -6.49 -7.59 12.84
CA SER A 122 -6.72 -7.98 14.23
C SER A 122 -5.61 -7.40 15.11
N TYR A 123 -6.01 -6.65 16.11
CA TYR A 123 -5.13 -6.17 17.18
C TYR A 123 -5.33 -7.03 18.43
N SER A 124 -4.26 -7.35 19.12
CA SER A 124 -4.27 -8.02 20.43
C SER A 124 -3.30 -7.32 21.37
N SER A 125 -3.82 -6.82 22.50
CA SER A 125 -2.95 -6.25 23.52
C SER A 125 -2.12 -7.33 24.23
N SER A 126 -0.98 -6.95 24.79
CA SER A 126 -0.31 -7.78 25.79
C SER A 126 -1.19 -7.86 27.03
N GLY A 127 -1.27 -9.08 27.61
CA GLY A 127 -2.04 -9.27 28.83
C GLY A 127 -1.53 -8.40 29.98
N GLU A 128 -2.43 -7.78 30.70
CA GLU A 128 -2.13 -6.89 31.82
C GLU A 128 -3.03 -7.12 33.02
N THR A 129 -2.58 -6.71 34.20
CA THR A 129 -3.36 -6.79 35.44
C THR A 129 -4.04 -5.46 35.73
N VAL A 130 -5.37 -5.49 35.80
CA VAL A 130 -6.21 -4.33 36.11
C VAL A 130 -6.94 -4.53 37.44
N ASN A 131 -7.25 -3.42 38.12
CA ASN A 131 -8.00 -3.43 39.37
C ASN A 131 -9.41 -2.93 39.10
N THR A 132 -10.40 -3.56 39.75
CA THR A 132 -11.78 -3.09 39.80
C THR A 132 -12.00 -2.10 40.94
N LEU A 133 -13.17 -1.48 41.01
CA LEU A 133 -13.55 -0.52 42.08
C LEU A 133 -13.42 -1.12 43.46
N ASP A 134 -13.73 -2.41 43.64
CA ASP A 134 -13.59 -3.15 44.90
C ASP A 134 -12.19 -3.75 45.12
N LYS A 135 -11.18 -3.28 44.34
CA LYS A 135 -9.77 -3.68 44.43
C LYS A 135 -9.49 -5.15 44.13
N LYS A 136 -10.38 -5.83 43.45
CA LYS A 136 -10.10 -7.16 42.90
C LYS A 136 -9.22 -7.03 41.66
N GLN A 137 -8.25 -7.93 41.51
CA GLN A 137 -7.32 -7.94 40.39
C GLN A 137 -7.75 -8.95 39.34
N TYR A 138 -7.73 -8.52 38.09
CA TYR A 138 -8.02 -9.36 36.92
C TYR A 138 -6.90 -9.22 35.91
N PHE A 139 -6.52 -10.34 35.31
CA PHE A 139 -5.62 -10.37 34.18
C PHE A 139 -6.45 -10.35 32.90
N ILE A 140 -6.28 -9.35 32.08
CA ILE A 140 -7.07 -9.13 30.87
C ILE A 140 -6.19 -9.08 29.61
N THR A 141 -6.75 -9.51 28.51
CA THR A 141 -6.22 -9.34 27.16
C THR A 141 -7.32 -8.77 26.28
N THR A 142 -7.02 -7.73 25.54
CA THR A 142 -7.98 -7.05 24.69
C THR A 142 -7.75 -7.44 23.23
N TYR A 143 -8.83 -7.75 22.53
CA TYR A 143 -8.83 -7.98 21.09
C TYR A 143 -9.69 -6.93 20.42
N ALA A 144 -9.18 -6.34 19.36
CA ALA A 144 -9.91 -5.39 18.53
C ALA A 144 -9.72 -5.71 17.05
N GLN A 145 -10.72 -5.39 16.26
CA GLN A 145 -10.63 -5.44 14.80
C GLN A 145 -10.69 -4.01 14.29
N TRP A 146 -9.83 -3.71 13.32
CA TRP A 146 -9.75 -2.38 12.75
C TRP A 146 -9.50 -2.44 11.23
N VAL A 147 -9.81 -1.38 10.53
CA VAL A 147 -9.66 -1.25 9.08
C VAL A 147 -9.14 0.13 8.75
N ILE A 148 -8.33 0.23 7.70
CA ILE A 148 -7.90 1.53 7.18
C ILE A 148 -9.06 2.13 6.41
N ALA A 149 -9.77 3.03 7.05
CA ALA A 149 -10.94 3.68 6.48
C ALA A 149 -10.55 4.85 5.56
N ASP A 150 -9.50 5.58 5.92
CA ASP A 150 -8.97 6.73 5.18
C ASP A 150 -7.49 6.50 4.87
N PRO A 151 -7.16 6.01 3.66
CA PRO A 151 -5.78 5.72 3.31
C PRO A 151 -4.89 6.96 3.23
N ALA A 152 -5.45 8.14 2.96
CA ALA A 152 -4.65 9.36 2.92
C ALA A 152 -4.27 9.85 4.32
N LEU A 153 -5.22 9.88 5.25
CA LEU A 153 -4.92 10.19 6.66
C LEU A 153 -3.99 9.14 7.26
N PHE A 154 -4.21 7.87 6.93
CA PHE A 154 -3.33 6.79 7.34
C PHE A 154 -1.89 7.00 6.87
N SER A 155 -1.70 7.32 5.59
CA SER A 155 -0.38 7.63 5.01
C SER A 155 0.30 8.80 5.72
N LEU A 156 -0.45 9.86 6.03
CA LEU A 156 0.10 11.08 6.63
C LEU A 156 0.40 10.93 8.12
N LYS A 157 -0.46 10.24 8.87
CA LYS A 157 -0.35 10.18 10.35
C LYS A 157 0.39 8.94 10.85
N LEU A 158 0.14 7.79 10.25
CA LEU A 158 0.58 6.50 10.75
C LEU A 158 1.60 5.83 9.85
N SER A 159 1.41 5.92 8.54
CA SER A 159 2.27 5.37 7.49
C SER A 159 2.44 3.85 7.50
N THR A 160 2.38 3.18 8.64
CA THR A 160 2.57 1.73 8.78
C THR A 160 1.57 1.10 9.73
N SER A 161 1.25 -0.19 9.52
CA SER A 161 0.37 -0.96 10.42
C SER A 161 0.92 -1.03 11.84
N LEU A 162 2.24 -1.13 12.00
CA LEU A 162 2.88 -1.15 13.31
C LEU A 162 2.64 0.15 14.10
N ASN A 163 2.74 1.30 13.44
CA ASN A 163 2.44 2.58 14.07
C ASN A 163 0.95 2.68 14.44
N ALA A 164 0.07 2.14 13.59
CA ALA A 164 -1.36 2.09 13.88
C ALA A 164 -1.65 1.22 15.10
N GLU A 165 -1.05 0.04 15.21
CA GLU A 165 -1.20 -0.83 16.37
C GLU A 165 -0.67 -0.20 17.66
N ASN A 166 0.49 0.46 17.61
CA ASN A 166 1.03 1.20 18.76
C ASN A 166 0.10 2.35 19.18
N GLN A 167 -0.49 3.05 18.20
CA GLN A 167 -1.44 4.12 18.50
C GLN A 167 -2.75 3.57 19.07
N LEU A 168 -3.23 2.43 18.54
CA LEU A 168 -4.39 1.73 19.10
C LEU A 168 -4.15 1.30 20.55
N ASP A 169 -2.99 0.74 20.83
CA ASP A 169 -2.62 0.35 22.19
C ASP A 169 -2.67 1.56 23.15
N ASN A 170 -2.07 2.67 22.74
CA ASN A 170 -2.06 3.91 23.53
C ASN A 170 -3.46 4.50 23.78
N LEU A 171 -4.41 4.26 22.90
CA LEU A 171 -5.78 4.77 23.03
C LEU A 171 -6.71 3.77 23.73
N ILE A 172 -6.59 2.48 23.41
CA ILE A 172 -7.47 1.43 23.94
C ILE A 172 -7.15 1.15 25.42
N HIS A 173 -5.87 1.02 25.76
CA HIS A 173 -5.44 0.70 27.10
C HIS A 173 -6.05 1.60 28.19
N PRO A 174 -5.92 2.94 28.17
CA PRO A 174 -6.48 3.79 29.21
C PRO A 174 -8.02 3.74 29.26
N VAL A 175 -8.69 3.56 28.11
CA VAL A 175 -10.15 3.43 28.06
C VAL A 175 -10.62 2.17 28.78
N ILE A 176 -9.97 1.05 28.53
CA ILE A 176 -10.30 -0.24 29.16
C ILE A 176 -10.03 -0.20 30.66
N VAL A 177 -8.86 0.26 31.05
CA VAL A 177 -8.48 0.38 32.47
C VAL A 177 -9.46 1.31 33.22
N GLN A 178 -9.82 2.44 32.63
CA GLN A 178 -10.77 3.36 33.23
C GLN A 178 -12.18 2.76 33.35
N ALA A 179 -12.63 2.03 32.32
CA ALA A 179 -13.94 1.38 32.33
C ALA A 179 -14.01 0.32 33.44
N ILE A 180 -12.97 -0.54 33.57
CA ILE A 180 -12.92 -1.59 34.59
C ILE A 180 -12.78 -1.02 35.99
N ASN A 181 -11.95 0.01 36.20
CA ASN A 181 -11.79 0.66 37.51
C ASN A 181 -13.06 1.28 38.07
N ARG A 182 -14.06 1.55 37.22
CA ARG A 182 -15.38 2.07 37.62
C ARG A 182 -16.38 0.99 37.99
N LEU A 183 -16.11 -0.26 37.65
CA LEU A 183 -17.00 -1.40 37.88
C LEU A 183 -16.55 -2.19 39.10
N LYS A 184 -17.50 -2.78 39.82
CA LYS A 184 -17.21 -3.82 40.83
C LYS A 184 -16.85 -5.11 40.08
N GLY A 185 -16.05 -5.96 40.71
CA GLY A 185 -15.62 -7.21 40.11
C GLY A 185 -16.75 -8.12 39.69
N ASP A 186 -17.82 -8.16 40.44
CA ASP A 186 -19.01 -8.97 40.12
C ASP A 186 -19.77 -8.41 38.90
N ASP A 187 -19.88 -7.07 38.78
CA ASP A 187 -20.48 -6.41 37.61
C ASP A 187 -19.60 -6.55 36.37
N PHE A 188 -18.28 -6.50 36.54
CA PHE A 188 -17.33 -6.71 35.46
C PHE A 188 -17.47 -8.10 34.81
N ILE A 189 -17.69 -9.14 35.61
CA ILE A 189 -17.81 -10.52 35.11
C ILE A 189 -19.21 -10.84 34.60
N SER A 190 -20.26 -10.42 35.31
CA SER A 190 -21.63 -10.88 35.09
C SER A 190 -22.52 -9.89 34.33
N ASN A 191 -22.18 -8.58 34.37
CA ASN A 191 -23.01 -7.54 33.79
C ASN A 191 -22.39 -6.94 32.51
N LYS A 192 -22.64 -7.60 31.36
CA LYS A 192 -22.16 -7.15 30.05
C LYS A 192 -22.65 -5.75 29.68
N ASP A 193 -23.84 -5.37 30.07
CA ASP A 193 -24.41 -4.07 29.74
C ASP A 193 -23.71 -2.94 30.47
N ALA A 194 -23.33 -3.16 31.75
CA ALA A 194 -22.54 -2.20 32.51
C ALA A 194 -21.17 -2.00 31.89
N LEU A 195 -20.51 -3.07 31.48
CA LEU A 195 -19.22 -3.00 30.79
C LEU A 195 -19.34 -2.29 29.44
N ASN A 196 -20.32 -2.65 28.62
CA ASN A 196 -20.55 -2.01 27.32
C ASN A 196 -20.82 -0.52 27.47
N THR A 197 -21.64 -0.13 28.46
CA THR A 197 -21.95 1.28 28.72
C THR A 197 -20.67 2.05 29.12
N ALA A 198 -19.84 1.43 29.98
CA ALA A 198 -18.58 2.04 30.40
C ALA A 198 -17.59 2.23 29.24
N LEU A 199 -17.59 1.30 28.29
CA LEU A 199 -16.70 1.34 27.10
C LEU A 199 -17.20 2.25 25.99
N GLN A 200 -18.50 2.42 25.81
CA GLN A 200 -19.08 3.17 24.67
C GLN A 200 -18.52 4.58 24.52
N ASN A 201 -18.41 5.32 25.61
CA ASN A 201 -17.87 6.68 25.57
C ASN A 201 -16.40 6.71 25.15
N GLY A 202 -15.62 5.74 25.62
CA GLY A 202 -14.22 5.60 25.28
C GLY A 202 -14.03 5.17 23.81
N LEU A 203 -14.83 4.21 23.33
CA LEU A 203 -14.81 3.77 21.92
C LEU A 203 -15.17 4.92 20.97
N ALA A 204 -16.13 5.75 21.33
CA ALA A 204 -16.48 6.94 20.55
C ALA A 204 -15.32 7.95 20.46
N GLN A 205 -14.51 8.06 21.50
CA GLN A 205 -13.31 8.88 21.52
C GLN A 205 -12.21 8.27 20.63
N ILE A 206 -11.95 6.97 20.78
CA ILE A 206 -10.97 6.24 19.96
C ILE A 206 -11.29 6.39 18.47
N ASN A 207 -12.56 6.20 18.08
CA ASN A 207 -12.98 6.35 16.70
C ASN A 207 -12.79 7.77 16.13
N ARG A 208 -12.87 8.81 16.99
CA ARG A 208 -12.60 10.19 16.56
C ARG A 208 -11.12 10.49 16.40
N GLU A 209 -10.29 9.95 17.28
CA GLU A 209 -8.84 10.21 17.29
C GLU A 209 -8.10 9.38 16.26
N MET A 210 -8.50 8.14 16.05
CA MET A 210 -7.86 7.24 15.10
C MET A 210 -8.17 7.60 13.64
N VAL A 211 -9.43 7.91 13.32
CA VAL A 211 -9.90 8.11 11.93
C VAL A 211 -9.42 6.99 10.99
N VAL A 212 -9.46 5.77 11.49
CA VAL A 212 -8.99 4.57 10.76
C VAL A 212 -10.18 3.74 10.36
#